data_a87b678e45b9095316b556b66ef068c6
#
_entry.id   a87b678e45b9095316b556b66ef068c6
#
_cell.length_a   1.000
_cell.length_b   1.000
_cell.length_c   1.000
_cell.angle_alpha   90.00
_cell.angle_beta   90.00
_cell.angle_gamma   90.00
#
_symmetry.space_group_name_H-M   'P 1'
#
loop_
_entity.id
_entity.type
_entity.pdbx_description
1 polymer ?
#
loop_
_entity_poly.entity_id
_entity_poly.type
_entity_poly.pdbx_seq_one_letter_code
_entity_poly.pdbx_strand_id
1 'polypeptide(L)'
;MSDATKTQTTLSNIGVVMFAVADQDAALAFYTEKLGFEVRGDTRFGEHDEMRWLEVAPPGSRARLALNPPMGGEPGGSSIGVETSDVLGEHARLSALGGIDIDPEPMRTPGAPLLFMLRDPDGNHIVVVEEPPAA
;
A
#
# COMPACT_ATOMS: atom_id res chain seq x y z
N MET A 1 2.57 -26.72 -24.81
CA MET A 1 2.45 -28.02 -24.20
C MET A 1 2.68 -27.96 -22.71
N SER A 2 2.00 -28.79 -22.00
CA SER A 2 2.07 -28.82 -20.55
C SER A 2 3.39 -29.45 -20.08
N ASP A 3 3.99 -28.79 -19.09
CA ASP A 3 5.16 -29.32 -18.44
C ASP A 3 4.72 -30.31 -17.36
N ALA A 4 5.10 -31.58 -17.50
CA ALA A 4 4.69 -32.62 -16.57
C ALA A 4 5.24 -32.43 -15.16
N THR A 5 6.30 -31.60 -15.01
CA THR A 5 6.87 -31.31 -13.70
C THR A 5 6.24 -30.08 -13.05
N LYS A 6 5.41 -29.34 -13.79
CA LYS A 6 4.81 -28.12 -13.31
C LYS A 6 3.70 -28.41 -12.31
N THR A 7 3.84 -27.86 -11.12
CA THR A 7 2.82 -28.01 -10.10
C THR A 7 1.60 -27.16 -10.46
N GLN A 8 0.44 -27.76 -10.39
CA GLN A 8 -0.80 -27.03 -10.55
C GLN A 8 -1.21 -26.41 -9.22
N THR A 9 -1.72 -25.20 -9.26
CA THR A 9 -2.12 -24.52 -8.06
C THR A 9 -3.53 -23.96 -8.20
N THR A 10 -4.23 -23.85 -7.07
CA THR A 10 -5.51 -23.16 -6.99
C THR A 10 -5.34 -21.72 -6.50
N LEU A 11 -4.09 -21.31 -6.19
CA LEU A 11 -3.82 -19.91 -5.85
C LEU A 11 -4.11 -19.04 -7.07
N SER A 12 -4.90 -18.00 -6.93
CA SER A 12 -5.44 -17.29 -8.07
C SER A 12 -4.97 -15.85 -8.23
N ASN A 13 -4.68 -15.17 -7.13
CA ASN A 13 -4.22 -13.78 -7.23
C ASN A 13 -3.65 -13.29 -5.90
N ILE A 14 -2.95 -12.16 -5.94
CA ILE A 14 -2.50 -11.49 -4.73
C ILE A 14 -3.64 -10.58 -4.31
N GLY A 15 -4.41 -10.98 -3.31
CA GLY A 15 -5.63 -10.29 -2.92
C GLY A 15 -5.42 -9.24 -1.84
N VAL A 16 -4.55 -9.54 -0.88
CA VAL A 16 -4.32 -8.65 0.25
C VAL A 16 -2.84 -8.61 0.59
N VAL A 17 -2.34 -7.42 0.87
CA VAL A 17 -0.99 -7.16 1.38
C VAL A 17 -1.15 -6.59 2.78
N MET A 18 -0.26 -6.90 3.69
CA MET A 18 -0.43 -6.52 5.09
C MET A 18 0.67 -5.58 5.56
N PHE A 19 0.25 -4.45 6.13
CA PHE A 19 1.13 -3.56 6.87
C PHE A 19 0.81 -3.67 8.35
N ALA A 20 1.87 -3.72 9.16
CA ALA A 20 1.71 -3.67 10.61
C ALA A 20 1.70 -2.22 11.06
N VAL A 21 0.67 -1.82 11.78
CA VAL A 21 0.49 -0.44 12.25
C VAL A 21 0.22 -0.44 13.76
N ALA A 22 0.67 0.61 14.44
CA ALA A 22 0.47 0.74 15.87
C ALA A 22 -0.96 1.19 16.21
N ASP A 23 -1.51 2.09 15.38
CA ASP A 23 -2.81 2.70 15.63
C ASP A 23 -3.62 2.66 14.34
N GLN A 24 -4.65 1.82 14.32
CA GLN A 24 -5.47 1.63 13.12
C GLN A 24 -6.23 2.89 12.72
N ASP A 25 -6.71 3.67 13.67
CA ASP A 25 -7.41 4.91 13.35
C ASP A 25 -6.47 5.95 12.74
N ALA A 26 -5.26 6.08 13.26
CA ALA A 26 -4.26 6.99 12.71
C ALA A 26 -3.85 6.53 11.30
N ALA A 27 -3.68 5.23 11.11
CA ALA A 27 -3.36 4.68 9.79
C ALA A 27 -4.50 4.93 8.81
N LEU A 28 -5.73 4.68 9.24
CA LEU A 28 -6.90 4.92 8.40
C LEU A 28 -6.96 6.37 7.92
N ALA A 29 -6.76 7.31 8.83
CA ALA A 29 -6.75 8.74 8.49
C ALA A 29 -5.66 9.06 7.47
N PHE A 30 -4.46 8.53 7.67
CA PHE A 30 -3.35 8.76 6.75
C PHE A 30 -3.67 8.26 5.33
N TYR A 31 -4.12 7.02 5.22
CA TYR A 31 -4.35 6.41 3.91
C TYR A 31 -5.55 7.01 3.20
N THR A 32 -6.61 7.36 3.91
CA THR A 32 -7.81 7.94 3.27
C THR A 32 -7.68 9.44 3.04
N GLU A 33 -7.18 10.20 4.02
CA GLU A 33 -7.18 11.66 3.92
C GLU A 33 -5.98 12.18 3.12
N LYS A 34 -4.82 11.54 3.23
CA LYS A 34 -3.64 12.00 2.52
C LYS A 34 -3.42 11.27 1.20
N LEU A 35 -3.51 9.95 1.19
CA LEU A 35 -3.26 9.19 -0.03
C LEU A 35 -4.49 9.04 -0.92
N GLY A 36 -5.69 9.30 -0.39
CA GLY A 36 -6.91 9.19 -1.19
C GLY A 36 -7.40 7.76 -1.38
N PHE A 37 -6.95 6.85 -0.53
CA PHE A 37 -7.43 5.46 -0.56
C PHE A 37 -8.86 5.40 -0.04
N GLU A 38 -9.57 4.36 -0.43
CA GLU A 38 -10.92 4.11 0.07
C GLU A 38 -10.90 2.91 1.02
N VAL A 39 -11.85 2.88 1.95
CA VAL A 39 -12.01 1.74 2.84
C VAL A 39 -12.63 0.59 2.06
N ARG A 40 -12.02 -0.58 2.12
CA ARG A 40 -12.54 -1.79 1.49
C ARG A 40 -13.13 -2.76 2.49
N GLY A 41 -12.75 -2.64 3.74
CA GLY A 41 -13.31 -3.46 4.80
C GLY A 41 -12.90 -2.91 6.14
N ASP A 42 -13.80 -3.00 7.12
CA ASP A 42 -13.55 -2.56 8.48
C ASP A 42 -14.49 -3.35 9.38
N THR A 43 -14.01 -4.48 9.87
CA THR A 43 -14.87 -5.41 10.62
C THR A 43 -14.22 -5.76 11.96
N ARG A 44 -15.08 -5.98 12.93
CA ARG A 44 -14.67 -6.49 14.22
C ARG A 44 -14.79 -8.01 14.22
N PHE A 45 -13.88 -8.66 14.93
CA PHE A 45 -13.91 -10.11 15.04
C PHE A 45 -13.27 -10.53 16.38
N GLY A 46 -13.31 -11.83 16.67
CA GLY A 46 -12.91 -12.35 17.96
C GLY A 46 -14.13 -12.60 18.82
N GLU A 47 -13.93 -13.34 19.90
CA GLU A 47 -15.03 -13.77 20.78
C GLU A 47 -15.82 -12.59 21.37
N HIS A 48 -15.15 -11.47 21.58
CA HIS A 48 -15.75 -10.28 22.19
C HIS A 48 -15.57 -9.06 21.32
N ASP A 49 -15.42 -9.25 19.99
CA ASP A 49 -15.21 -8.17 19.03
C ASP A 49 -13.99 -7.29 19.36
N GLU A 50 -13.00 -7.88 20.03
CA GLU A 50 -11.81 -7.15 20.49
C GLU A 50 -10.80 -6.89 19.38
N MET A 51 -10.93 -7.57 18.26
CA MET A 51 -10.00 -7.39 17.13
C MET A 51 -10.69 -6.67 15.99
N ARG A 52 -9.88 -6.02 15.16
CA ARG A 52 -10.37 -5.25 14.03
C ARG A 52 -9.55 -5.59 12.79
N TRP A 53 -10.23 -5.94 11.72
CA TRP A 53 -9.61 -6.16 10.41
C TRP A 53 -9.94 -4.96 9.54
N LEU A 54 -8.91 -4.18 9.17
CA LEU A 54 -9.08 -2.95 8.41
C LEU A 54 -8.36 -3.07 7.07
N GLU A 55 -9.08 -2.80 5.98
CA GLU A 55 -8.51 -2.82 4.62
C GLU A 55 -8.80 -1.52 3.90
N VAL A 56 -7.81 -1.02 3.18
CA VAL A 56 -7.93 0.16 2.32
C VAL A 56 -7.31 -0.17 0.96
N ALA A 57 -7.60 0.63 -0.05
CA ALA A 57 -6.96 0.49 -1.36
C ALA A 57 -7.19 1.75 -2.19
N PRO A 58 -6.33 2.02 -3.16
CA PRO A 58 -6.64 3.06 -4.15
C PRO A 58 -7.93 2.72 -4.89
N PRO A 59 -8.72 3.72 -5.29
CA PRO A 59 -9.92 3.44 -6.09
C PRO A 59 -9.56 2.61 -7.33
N GLY A 60 -10.33 1.56 -7.57
CA GLY A 60 -10.11 0.69 -8.72
C GLY A 60 -9.07 -0.41 -8.52
N SER A 61 -8.33 -0.42 -7.44
CA SER A 61 -7.35 -1.47 -7.18
C SER A 61 -8.06 -2.79 -6.84
N ARG A 62 -7.54 -3.89 -7.37
CA ARG A 62 -8.06 -5.22 -7.02
C ARG A 62 -7.43 -5.73 -5.73
N ALA A 63 -6.14 -5.47 -5.55
CA ALA A 63 -5.46 -5.83 -4.31
C ALA A 63 -5.84 -4.84 -3.21
N ARG A 64 -5.90 -5.33 -1.99
CA ARG A 64 -6.24 -4.53 -0.82
C ARG A 64 -5.05 -4.50 0.13
N LEU A 65 -4.95 -3.44 0.91
CA LEU A 65 -3.91 -3.26 1.92
C LEU A 65 -4.56 -3.36 3.30
N ALA A 66 -4.17 -4.35 4.06
CA ALA A 66 -4.64 -4.50 5.43
C ALA A 66 -3.76 -3.69 6.37
N LEU A 67 -4.39 -2.95 7.28
CA LEU A 67 -3.73 -2.10 8.26
C LEU A 67 -4.08 -2.64 9.63
N ASN A 68 -3.31 -3.62 10.09
CA ASN A 68 -3.61 -4.33 11.33
C ASN A 68 -2.42 -4.28 12.28
N PRO A 69 -2.64 -4.50 13.59
CA PRO A 69 -1.51 -4.59 14.52
C PRO A 69 -0.57 -5.71 14.14
N PRO A 70 0.72 -5.61 14.47
CA PRO A 70 1.66 -6.68 14.14
C PRO A 70 1.31 -7.98 14.86
N MET A 71 1.52 -9.08 14.17
CA MET A 71 1.32 -10.42 14.74
C MET A 71 2.54 -10.87 15.52
N GLY A 72 3.45 -9.98 15.78
CA GLY A 72 4.72 -10.21 16.46
C GLY A 72 5.69 -9.17 15.95
N GLY A 73 6.63 -8.75 16.80
CA GLY A 73 7.58 -7.71 16.41
C GLY A 73 6.97 -6.33 16.47
N GLU A 74 7.60 -5.40 15.78
CA GLU A 74 7.26 -3.99 15.80
C GLU A 74 6.42 -3.60 14.59
N PRO A 75 5.60 -2.53 14.71
CA PRO A 75 4.94 -1.96 13.54
C PRO A 75 5.96 -1.44 12.53
N GLY A 76 5.53 -1.34 11.27
CA GLY A 76 6.38 -0.81 10.21
C GLY A 76 7.26 -1.87 9.56
N GLY A 77 8.16 -1.41 8.72
CA GLY A 77 9.16 -2.27 8.08
C GLY A 77 8.72 -2.97 6.80
N SER A 78 7.51 -2.74 6.34
CA SER A 78 7.01 -3.33 5.10
C SER A 78 7.00 -2.29 3.98
N SER A 79 6.74 -2.75 2.77
CA SER A 79 6.80 -1.92 1.58
C SER A 79 5.76 -2.39 0.56
N ILE A 80 5.12 -1.44 -0.10
CA ILE A 80 4.25 -1.73 -1.26
C ILE A 80 4.58 -0.77 -2.39
N GLY A 81 4.24 -1.18 -3.62
CA GLY A 81 4.29 -0.31 -4.78
C GLY A 81 2.88 0.04 -5.21
N VAL A 82 2.63 1.30 -5.47
CA VAL A 82 1.36 1.78 -6.04
C VAL A 82 1.67 2.53 -7.33
N GLU A 83 0.78 2.41 -8.29
CA GLU A 83 1.01 2.96 -9.63
C GLU A 83 0.20 4.22 -9.84
N THR A 84 0.75 5.14 -10.63
CA THR A 84 0.05 6.35 -11.01
C THR A 84 0.39 6.70 -12.46
N SER A 85 -0.54 7.36 -13.13
CA SER A 85 -0.31 7.90 -14.45
C SER A 85 0.46 9.22 -14.43
N ASP A 86 0.67 9.79 -13.24
CA ASP A 86 1.29 11.12 -13.10
C ASP A 86 2.12 11.20 -11.82
N VAL A 87 3.34 10.68 -11.88
CA VAL A 87 4.26 10.66 -10.73
C VAL A 87 4.56 12.07 -10.25
N LEU A 88 4.86 12.98 -11.18
CA LEU A 88 5.23 14.36 -10.81
C LEU A 88 4.06 15.09 -10.14
N GLY A 89 2.86 14.92 -10.68
CA GLY A 89 1.67 15.55 -10.11
C GLY A 89 1.33 15.01 -8.74
N GLU A 90 1.47 13.69 -8.58
CA GLU A 90 1.18 13.06 -7.29
C GLU A 90 2.20 13.49 -6.23
N HIS A 91 3.47 13.56 -6.60
CA HIS A 91 4.51 14.06 -5.70
C HIS A 91 4.22 15.51 -5.27
N ALA A 92 3.85 16.36 -6.21
CA ALA A 92 3.53 17.76 -5.92
C ALA A 92 2.31 17.86 -4.99
N ARG A 93 1.28 17.05 -5.24
CA ARG A 93 0.07 17.04 -4.42
C ARG A 93 0.38 16.65 -2.97
N LEU A 94 1.12 15.55 -2.81
CA LEU A 94 1.44 15.05 -1.47
C LEU A 94 2.39 15.99 -0.73
N SER A 95 3.36 16.55 -1.42
CA SER A 95 4.29 17.53 -0.83
C SER A 95 3.55 18.77 -0.34
N ALA A 96 2.55 19.23 -1.10
CA ALA A 96 1.77 20.41 -0.75
C ALA A 96 0.89 20.18 0.49
N LEU A 97 0.44 18.94 0.73
CA LEU A 97 -0.33 18.62 1.93
C LEU A 97 0.48 18.83 3.20
N GLY A 98 1.77 18.57 3.14
CA GLY A 98 2.64 18.66 4.32
C GLY A 98 2.40 17.54 5.33
N GLY A 99 3.32 17.40 6.26
CA GLY A 99 3.19 16.40 7.32
C GLY A 99 3.40 14.96 6.88
N ILE A 100 3.95 14.74 5.70
CA ILE A 100 4.25 13.41 5.17
C ILE A 100 5.76 13.28 5.04
N ASP A 101 6.29 12.15 5.49
CA ASP A 101 7.69 11.81 5.28
C ASP A 101 7.83 11.32 3.83
N ILE A 102 8.26 12.21 2.94
CA ILE A 102 8.29 11.97 1.51
C ILE A 102 9.65 12.38 0.94
N ASP A 103 10.12 11.64 -0.06
CA ASP A 103 11.35 12.00 -0.76
C ASP A 103 11.24 13.41 -1.34
N PRO A 104 12.34 14.19 -1.34
CA PRO A 104 12.27 15.58 -1.81
C PRO A 104 11.92 15.72 -3.28
N GLU A 105 12.24 14.72 -4.10
CA GLU A 105 11.88 14.73 -5.51
C GLU A 105 11.83 13.32 -6.09
N PRO A 106 11.06 13.12 -7.17
CA PRO A 106 11.05 11.82 -7.84
C PRO A 106 12.42 11.48 -8.43
N MET A 107 12.67 10.18 -8.55
CA MET A 107 13.94 9.65 -9.01
C MET A 107 13.75 8.90 -10.32
N ARG A 108 14.61 9.19 -11.29
CA ARG A 108 14.66 8.42 -12.53
C ARG A 108 16.04 7.80 -12.68
N THR A 109 16.04 6.48 -12.78
CA THR A 109 17.25 5.72 -13.03
C THR A 109 17.16 5.12 -14.43
N PRO A 110 18.21 5.16 -15.25
CA PRO A 110 18.14 4.58 -16.59
C PRO A 110 17.66 3.12 -16.53
N GLY A 111 16.68 2.79 -17.35
CA GLY A 111 16.10 1.47 -17.41
C GLY A 111 15.06 1.17 -16.35
N ALA A 112 14.78 2.12 -15.46
CA ALA A 112 13.79 1.96 -14.41
C ALA A 112 12.67 2.98 -14.56
N PRO A 113 11.47 2.70 -14.03
CA PRO A 113 10.39 3.68 -14.07
C PRO A 113 10.66 4.86 -13.15
N LEU A 114 10.01 5.98 -13.43
CA LEU A 114 10.03 7.13 -12.55
C LEU A 114 9.28 6.78 -11.27
N LEU A 115 9.82 7.13 -10.13
CA LEU A 115 9.19 6.82 -8.84
C LEU A 115 9.64 7.78 -7.75
N PHE A 116 8.91 7.77 -6.64
CA PHE A 116 9.36 8.35 -5.38
C PHE A 116 8.83 7.49 -4.25
N MET A 117 9.37 7.70 -3.06
CA MET A 117 8.92 6.98 -1.88
C MET A 117 8.39 7.94 -0.83
N LEU A 118 7.43 7.44 -0.07
CA LEU A 118 6.98 8.11 1.15
C LEU A 118 6.82 7.05 2.24
N ARG A 119 6.65 7.48 3.47
CA ARG A 119 6.51 6.58 4.61
C ARG A 119 5.23 6.92 5.35
N ASP A 120 4.55 5.89 5.82
CA ASP A 120 3.38 6.09 6.65
C ASP A 120 3.81 6.40 8.09
N PRO A 121 2.87 6.70 9.01
CA PRO A 121 3.26 7.02 10.39
C PRO A 121 4.06 5.95 11.12
N ASP A 122 4.00 4.70 10.68
CA ASP A 122 4.73 3.60 11.31
C ASP A 122 6.05 3.28 10.60
N GLY A 123 6.38 4.02 9.54
CA GLY A 123 7.59 3.76 8.78
C GLY A 123 7.45 2.70 7.70
N ASN A 124 6.23 2.28 7.37
CA ASN A 124 6.02 1.44 6.20
C ASN A 124 6.26 2.27 4.95
N HIS A 125 6.90 1.69 3.94
CA HIS A 125 7.26 2.40 2.72
C HIS A 125 6.19 2.24 1.64
N ILE A 126 5.82 3.34 1.03
CA ILE A 126 4.96 3.35 -0.14
C ILE A 126 5.78 3.87 -1.31
N VAL A 127 6.01 3.02 -2.30
CA VAL A 127 6.72 3.38 -3.53
C VAL A 127 5.66 3.77 -4.54
N VAL A 128 5.67 5.03 -4.97
CA VAL A 128 4.76 5.52 -6.01
C VAL A 128 5.51 5.47 -7.33
N VAL A 129 5.03 4.69 -8.25
CA VAL A 129 5.73 4.37 -9.49
C VAL A 129 4.84 4.63 -10.69
N GLU A 130 5.45 5.05 -11.80
CA GLU A 130 4.67 5.26 -13.02
C GLU A 130 4.11 3.95 -13.54
N GLU A 131 2.90 4.01 -14.07
CA GLU A 131 2.27 2.84 -14.68
C GLU A 131 3.15 2.29 -15.80
N PRO A 132 3.17 0.95 -15.98
CA PRO A 132 3.90 0.39 -17.11
C PRO A 132 3.25 0.85 -18.41
N PRO A 133 4.03 0.93 -19.52
CA PRO A 133 3.46 1.31 -20.82
C PRO A 133 2.36 0.32 -21.21
N ALA A 134 1.37 0.82 -21.93
CA ALA A 134 0.31 -0.01 -22.46
C ALA A 134 0.88 -1.08 -23.41
N ALA A 135 0.38 -2.29 -23.26
CA ALA A 135 0.84 -3.41 -24.10
C ALA A 135 0.32 -3.30 -25.54
#